data_0464c13756675bf8e15c9c677c345795
#
_entry.id   0464c13756675bf8e15c9c677c345795
#
_cell.length_a   1.000
_cell.length_b   1.000
_cell.length_c   1.000
_cell.angle_alpha   90.00
_cell.angle_beta   90.00
_cell.angle_gamma   90.00
#
_symmetry.space_group_name_H-M   'P 1'
#
loop_
_entity.id
_entity.type
_entity.pdbx_description
1 polymer ?
#
loop_
_entity_poly.entity_id
_entity_poly.type
_entity_poly.pdbx_seq_one_letter_code
_entity_poly.pdbx_strand_id
1 'polypeptide(L)'
;MLIFDSLGKLCLKVEGLAPGSIAGVTISDRMYNRIEWALFPTLPFTFSRAITDVPLQPVDFGSCVKAISVGKPITCPDIETDQLFDPRWRRVCLEHGLRSIQSRPVYVNGKARGTFVLAFREPKLESDWNTALMTFAADATSEVLSANAR
;
A
#
# COMPACT_ATOMS: atom_id res chain seq x y z
N MET A 1 7.41 -8.67 -17.49
CA MET A 1 8.15 -7.93 -16.48
C MET A 1 8.27 -8.74 -15.22
N LEU A 2 9.47 -9.20 -14.96
CA LEU A 2 9.70 -10.08 -13.81
C LEU A 2 9.33 -9.43 -12.48
N ILE A 3 9.61 -8.13 -12.33
CA ILE A 3 9.33 -7.43 -11.09
C ILE A 3 7.83 -7.41 -10.78
N PHE A 4 6.99 -7.11 -11.75
CA PHE A 4 5.55 -7.08 -11.53
C PHE A 4 4.99 -8.48 -11.31
N ASP A 5 5.53 -9.48 -12.00
CA ASP A 5 5.13 -10.87 -11.78
C ASP A 5 5.45 -11.30 -10.36
N SER A 6 6.66 -11.00 -9.88
CA SER A 6 7.08 -11.36 -8.53
C SER A 6 6.24 -10.69 -7.47
N LEU A 7 5.96 -9.40 -7.64
CA LEU A 7 5.16 -8.64 -6.68
C LEU A 7 3.70 -9.07 -6.72
N GLY A 8 3.16 -9.37 -7.90
CA GLY A 8 1.80 -9.88 -8.04
C GLY A 8 1.62 -11.21 -7.33
N LYS A 9 2.58 -12.12 -7.48
CA LYS A 9 2.56 -13.41 -6.78
C LYS A 9 2.65 -13.23 -5.27
N LEU A 10 3.47 -12.30 -4.82
CA LEU A 10 3.58 -11.98 -3.39
C LEU A 10 2.25 -11.48 -2.84
N CYS A 11 1.59 -10.57 -3.55
CA CYS A 11 0.29 -10.06 -3.14
C CYS A 11 -0.73 -11.20 -3.00
N LEU A 12 -0.80 -12.10 -3.99
CA LEU A 12 -1.74 -13.21 -3.94
C LEU A 12 -1.41 -14.19 -2.81
N LYS A 13 -0.13 -14.42 -2.56
CA LYS A 13 0.29 -15.25 -1.43
C LYS A 13 -0.16 -14.66 -0.09
N VAL A 14 0.04 -13.36 0.09
CA VAL A 14 -0.37 -12.68 1.32
C VAL A 14 -1.88 -12.74 1.50
N GLU A 15 -2.64 -12.52 0.42
CA GLU A 15 -4.10 -12.64 0.46
C GLU A 15 -4.53 -14.02 0.90
N GLY A 16 -3.84 -15.06 0.45
CA GLY A 16 -4.12 -16.43 0.86
C GLY A 16 -3.84 -16.70 2.32
N LEU A 17 -2.89 -15.97 2.91
CA LEU A 17 -2.53 -16.10 4.33
C LEU A 17 -3.37 -15.20 5.23
N ALA A 18 -4.07 -14.24 4.69
CA ALA A 18 -4.95 -13.33 5.42
C ALA A 18 -6.33 -13.32 4.74
N PRO A 19 -7.21 -14.26 5.08
CA PRO A 19 -8.51 -14.38 4.41
C PRO A 19 -9.31 -13.09 4.45
N GLY A 20 -9.91 -12.74 3.31
CA GLY A 20 -10.69 -11.52 3.17
C GLY A 20 -9.86 -10.28 2.88
N SER A 21 -8.53 -10.40 2.82
CA SER A 21 -7.66 -9.25 2.56
C SER A 21 -7.49 -9.00 1.07
N ILE A 22 -7.08 -7.77 0.78
CA ILE A 22 -6.69 -7.32 -0.55
C ILE A 22 -5.30 -6.72 -0.40
N ALA A 23 -4.34 -7.23 -1.16
CA ALA A 23 -2.96 -6.80 -1.06
C ALA A 23 -2.52 -5.99 -2.27
N GLY A 24 -1.56 -5.11 -2.05
CA GLY A 24 -1.00 -4.31 -3.13
C GLY A 24 0.35 -3.72 -2.78
N VAL A 25 0.97 -3.13 -3.79
CA VAL A 25 2.28 -2.48 -3.68
C VAL A 25 2.21 -1.14 -4.39
N THR A 26 2.77 -0.11 -3.78
CA THR A 26 2.96 1.19 -4.44
C THR A 26 4.43 1.54 -4.44
N ILE A 27 4.88 2.22 -5.49
CA ILE A 27 6.27 2.63 -5.61
C ILE A 27 6.33 4.10 -6.02
N SER A 28 7.12 4.89 -5.32
CA SER A 28 7.37 6.28 -5.70
C SER A 28 8.32 6.36 -6.88
N ASP A 29 8.31 7.48 -7.58
CA ASP A 29 9.34 7.79 -8.54
C ASP A 29 10.67 8.03 -7.83
N ARG A 30 11.75 8.08 -8.60
CA ARG A 30 13.11 8.22 -8.05
C ARG A 30 13.35 9.55 -7.36
N MET A 31 12.58 10.58 -7.71
CA MET A 31 12.69 11.91 -7.11
C MET A 31 11.81 12.08 -5.90
N TYR A 32 11.03 11.05 -5.53
CA TYR A 32 10.12 11.06 -4.38
C TYR A 32 9.07 12.19 -4.47
N ASN A 33 8.57 12.43 -5.68
CA ASN A 33 7.56 13.47 -5.92
C ASN A 33 6.14 12.92 -6.00
N ARG A 34 5.97 11.66 -6.43
CA ARG A 34 4.66 11.06 -6.67
C ARG A 34 4.73 9.55 -6.60
N ILE A 35 3.56 8.91 -6.54
CA ILE A 35 3.44 7.46 -6.73
C ILE A 35 3.61 7.20 -8.23
N GLU A 36 4.68 6.51 -8.58
CA GLU A 36 4.97 6.20 -9.99
C GLU A 36 4.09 5.07 -10.51
N TRP A 37 3.88 4.03 -9.71
CA TRP A 37 2.96 2.96 -10.07
C TRP A 37 2.40 2.26 -8.82
N ALA A 38 1.28 1.58 -9.03
CA ALA A 38 0.58 0.82 -8.00
C ALA A 38 0.12 -0.49 -8.60
N LEU A 39 0.22 -1.56 -7.83
CA LEU A 39 -0.17 -2.90 -8.24
C LEU A 39 -1.09 -3.50 -7.18
N PHE A 40 -2.36 -3.75 -7.56
CA PHE A 40 -3.36 -4.38 -6.70
C PHE A 40 -4.04 -5.47 -7.53
N PRO A 41 -3.48 -6.70 -7.58
CA PRO A 41 -3.92 -7.72 -8.53
C PRO A 41 -5.39 -8.10 -8.41
N THR A 42 -5.96 -7.99 -7.22
CA THR A 42 -7.34 -8.43 -6.93
C THR A 42 -8.37 -7.31 -7.10
N LEU A 43 -7.94 -6.06 -7.21
CA LEU A 43 -8.83 -4.93 -7.44
C LEU A 43 -8.95 -4.58 -8.92
N PRO A 44 -10.07 -3.96 -9.32
CA PRO A 44 -10.18 -3.42 -10.67
C PRO A 44 -9.06 -2.42 -10.95
N PHE A 45 -8.64 -2.33 -12.21
CA PHE A 45 -7.58 -1.42 -12.64
C PHE A 45 -7.85 0.04 -12.30
N THR A 46 -9.14 0.42 -12.16
CA THR A 46 -9.53 1.77 -11.77
C THR A 46 -8.94 2.20 -10.43
N PHE A 47 -8.72 1.25 -9.53
CA PHE A 47 -8.11 1.58 -8.23
C PHE A 47 -6.64 1.98 -8.39
N SER A 48 -5.84 1.16 -9.06
CA SER A 48 -4.43 1.47 -9.31
C SER A 48 -4.27 2.79 -10.04
N ARG A 49 -5.12 3.02 -11.05
CA ARG A 49 -5.08 4.24 -11.82
C ARG A 49 -5.37 5.47 -10.96
N ALA A 50 -6.32 5.37 -10.03
CA ALA A 50 -6.68 6.50 -9.17
C ALA A 50 -5.56 6.88 -8.20
N ILE A 51 -4.66 5.94 -7.88
CA ILE A 51 -3.56 6.19 -6.96
C ILE A 51 -2.28 6.60 -7.70
N THR A 52 -2.12 6.17 -8.94
CA THR A 52 -0.94 6.49 -9.74
C THR A 52 -0.86 7.99 -10.01
N ASP A 53 0.34 8.53 -9.98
CA ASP A 53 0.66 9.95 -10.16
C ASP A 53 0.20 10.86 -9.02
N VAL A 54 -0.31 10.31 -7.94
CA VAL A 54 -0.65 11.09 -6.76
C VAL A 54 0.64 11.68 -6.17
N PRO A 55 0.66 13.00 -5.91
CA PRO A 55 1.83 13.63 -5.29
C PRO A 55 2.08 13.11 -3.89
N LEU A 56 3.36 13.05 -3.48
CA LEU A 56 3.73 12.69 -2.11
C LEU A 56 3.53 13.84 -1.12
N GLN A 57 3.15 15.00 -1.59
CA GLN A 57 2.77 16.15 -0.77
C GLN A 57 1.40 16.64 -1.24
N PRO A 58 0.49 16.96 -0.34
CA PRO A 58 0.59 16.85 1.11
C PRO A 58 0.57 15.40 1.60
N VAL A 59 1.23 15.14 2.72
CA VAL A 59 1.43 13.77 3.23
C VAL A 59 0.14 13.09 3.68
N ASP A 60 -0.90 13.83 3.95
CA ASP A 60 -2.17 13.29 4.45
C ASP A 60 -3.15 12.90 3.34
N PHE A 61 -2.70 12.84 2.08
CA PHE A 61 -3.59 12.40 1.02
C PHE A 61 -4.15 11.01 1.31
N GLY A 62 -3.29 10.05 1.65
CA GLY A 62 -3.71 8.69 1.96
C GLY A 62 -2.62 7.94 2.71
N SER A 63 -2.91 6.68 3.07
CA SER A 63 -1.99 5.89 3.89
C SER A 63 -0.67 5.57 3.19
N CYS A 64 -0.70 5.32 1.88
CA CYS A 64 0.52 5.02 1.11
C CYS A 64 1.47 6.22 1.09
N VAL A 65 0.92 7.38 0.76
CA VAL A 65 1.70 8.62 0.70
C VAL A 65 2.30 8.93 2.06
N LYS A 66 1.50 8.81 3.11
CA LYS A 66 1.97 9.10 4.46
C LYS A 66 3.05 8.12 4.90
N ALA A 67 2.88 6.82 4.63
CA ALA A 67 3.85 5.80 5.01
C ALA A 67 5.21 6.05 4.35
N ILE A 68 5.22 6.40 3.06
CA ILE A 68 6.46 6.72 2.37
C ILE A 68 7.11 7.96 2.98
N SER A 69 6.31 9.00 3.24
CA SER A 69 6.81 10.28 3.70
C SER A 69 7.36 10.25 5.12
N VAL A 70 6.72 9.50 6.02
CA VAL A 70 7.15 9.44 7.42
C VAL A 70 7.99 8.21 7.74
N GLY A 71 8.05 7.22 6.85
CA GLY A 71 8.85 6.03 7.04
C GLY A 71 8.35 5.10 8.14
N LYS A 72 7.03 5.06 8.38
CA LYS A 72 6.41 4.24 9.41
C LYS A 72 5.15 3.60 8.89
N PRO A 73 4.74 2.44 9.46
CA PRO A 73 3.43 1.87 9.13
C PRO A 73 2.31 2.84 9.47
N ILE A 74 1.36 2.94 8.57
CA ILE A 74 0.20 3.81 8.72
C ILE A 74 -1.04 2.95 8.60
N THR A 75 -1.90 3.01 9.61
CA THR A 75 -3.14 2.24 9.65
C THR A 75 -4.34 3.17 9.65
N CYS A 76 -5.33 2.85 8.84
CA CYS A 76 -6.64 3.49 8.89
C CYS A 76 -7.66 2.41 9.23
N PRO A 77 -8.09 2.32 10.50
CA PRO A 77 -8.97 1.23 10.98
C PRO A 77 -10.37 1.27 10.38
N ASP A 78 -10.88 2.44 10.05
CA ASP A 78 -12.20 2.60 9.44
C ASP A 78 -12.18 3.79 8.49
N ILE A 79 -12.09 3.51 7.21
CA ILE A 79 -11.98 4.54 6.18
C ILE A 79 -13.24 5.39 6.11
N GLU A 80 -14.41 4.80 6.38
CA GLU A 80 -15.68 5.51 6.28
C GLU A 80 -15.80 6.64 7.32
N THR A 81 -15.28 6.41 8.52
CA THR A 81 -15.38 7.37 9.61
C THR A 81 -14.11 8.20 9.80
N ASP A 82 -13.07 7.90 9.04
CA ASP A 82 -11.80 8.60 9.15
C ASP A 82 -11.94 10.08 8.81
N GLN A 83 -11.21 10.93 9.54
CA GLN A 83 -11.18 12.36 9.31
C GLN A 83 -9.76 12.92 9.14
N LEU A 84 -8.76 12.04 9.05
CA LEU A 84 -7.37 12.44 8.96
C LEU A 84 -6.88 12.53 7.52
N PHE A 85 -7.41 11.68 6.65
CA PHE A 85 -6.98 11.61 5.26
C PHE A 85 -7.91 12.39 4.33
N ASP A 86 -7.39 12.72 3.15
CA ASP A 86 -8.11 13.49 2.15
C ASP A 86 -9.41 12.77 1.75
N PRO A 87 -10.54 13.49 1.70
CA PRO A 87 -11.81 12.90 1.27
C PRO A 87 -11.76 12.24 -0.11
N ARG A 88 -10.91 12.71 -1.02
CA ARG A 88 -10.77 12.11 -2.35
C ARG A 88 -10.19 10.71 -2.26
N TRP A 89 -9.16 10.52 -1.42
CA TRP A 89 -8.58 9.20 -1.18
C TRP A 89 -9.60 8.26 -0.52
N ARG A 90 -10.31 8.75 0.48
CA ARG A 90 -11.32 7.94 1.16
C ARG A 90 -12.41 7.50 0.21
N ARG A 91 -12.85 8.40 -0.69
CA ARG A 91 -13.86 8.07 -1.70
C ARG A 91 -13.38 6.96 -2.62
N VAL A 92 -12.16 7.05 -3.12
CA VAL A 92 -11.59 6.00 -3.99
C VAL A 92 -11.59 4.65 -3.28
N CYS A 93 -11.15 4.62 -2.03
CA CYS A 93 -11.14 3.38 -1.25
C CYS A 93 -12.55 2.81 -1.05
N LEU A 94 -13.49 3.66 -0.66
CA LEU A 94 -14.87 3.24 -0.39
C LEU A 94 -15.57 2.78 -1.67
N GLU A 95 -15.33 3.43 -2.79
CA GLU A 95 -15.91 3.03 -4.08
C GLU A 95 -15.44 1.64 -4.52
N HIS A 96 -14.28 1.21 -4.03
CA HIS A 96 -13.74 -0.12 -4.32
C HIS A 96 -13.99 -1.12 -3.18
N GLY A 97 -14.85 -0.75 -2.24
CA GLY A 97 -15.27 -1.63 -1.15
C GLY A 97 -14.27 -1.79 -0.03
N LEU A 98 -13.28 -0.93 0.09
CA LEU A 98 -12.28 -1.02 1.16
C LEU A 98 -12.76 -0.23 2.38
N ARG A 99 -12.67 -0.84 3.56
CA ARG A 99 -13.10 -0.22 4.81
C ARG A 99 -11.96 -0.02 5.81
N SER A 100 -10.90 -0.80 5.70
CA SER A 100 -9.71 -0.63 6.54
C SER A 100 -8.47 -0.90 5.70
N ILE A 101 -7.37 -0.25 6.06
CA ILE A 101 -6.13 -0.35 5.27
C ILE A 101 -4.93 -0.09 6.17
N GLN A 102 -3.85 -0.83 5.90
CA GLN A 102 -2.55 -0.53 6.47
C GLN A 102 -1.53 -0.46 5.33
N SER A 103 -0.72 0.58 5.34
CA SER A 103 0.39 0.75 4.43
C SER A 103 1.69 0.69 5.21
N ARG A 104 2.57 -0.21 4.83
CA ARG A 104 3.84 -0.40 5.49
C ARG A 104 4.96 0.03 4.55
N PRO A 105 5.87 0.92 4.98
CA PRO A 105 6.91 1.42 4.08
C PRO A 105 7.86 0.29 3.66
N VAL A 106 8.31 0.36 2.42
CA VAL A 106 9.27 -0.55 1.83
C VAL A 106 10.54 0.23 1.55
N TYR A 107 11.65 -0.23 2.12
CA TYR A 107 12.92 0.48 2.03
C TYR A 107 13.80 -0.07 0.90
N VAL A 108 14.42 0.82 0.17
CA VAL A 108 15.44 0.50 -0.83
C VAL A 108 16.60 1.44 -0.58
N ASN A 109 17.78 0.90 -0.34
CA ASN A 109 18.98 1.68 -0.02
C ASN A 109 18.75 2.65 1.15
N GLY A 110 18.03 2.20 2.18
CA GLY A 110 17.81 2.97 3.39
C GLY A 110 16.74 4.03 3.30
N LYS A 111 16.05 4.14 2.16
CA LYS A 111 14.95 5.11 1.98
C LYS A 111 13.63 4.40 1.72
N ALA A 112 12.55 4.95 2.27
CA ALA A 112 11.20 4.46 1.98
C ALA A 112 10.85 4.79 0.54
N ARG A 113 10.84 3.78 -0.33
CA ARG A 113 10.63 3.94 -1.76
C ARG A 113 9.19 3.60 -2.17
N GLY A 114 8.48 2.89 -1.36
CA GLY A 114 7.12 2.47 -1.65
C GLY A 114 6.45 1.89 -0.42
N THR A 115 5.35 1.17 -0.66
CA THR A 115 4.61 0.52 0.43
C THR A 115 4.17 -0.87 0.01
N PHE A 116 4.07 -1.75 1.00
CA PHE A 116 3.20 -2.92 0.91
C PHE A 116 1.89 -2.57 1.61
N VAL A 117 0.78 -2.88 0.96
CA VAL A 117 -0.55 -2.47 1.42
C VAL A 117 -1.41 -3.71 1.65
N LEU A 118 -2.11 -3.74 2.78
CA LEU A 118 -3.13 -4.75 3.04
C LEU A 118 -4.42 -4.03 3.43
N ALA A 119 -5.52 -4.42 2.81
CA ALA A 119 -6.81 -3.79 3.04
C ALA A 119 -7.89 -4.84 3.26
N PHE A 120 -8.96 -4.45 3.96
CA PHE A 120 -10.11 -5.31 4.23
C PHE A 120 -11.41 -4.57 3.90
N ARG A 121 -12.45 -5.34 3.63
CA ARG A 121 -13.78 -4.79 3.30
C ARG A 121 -14.62 -4.48 4.52
N GLU A 122 -14.05 -4.58 5.71
CA GLU A 122 -14.69 -4.24 6.96
C GLU A 122 -13.71 -3.48 7.85
N PRO A 123 -14.19 -2.72 8.84
CA PRO A 123 -13.32 -2.03 9.78
C PRO A 123 -12.45 -3.03 10.54
N LYS A 124 -11.25 -2.60 10.92
CA LYS A 124 -10.31 -3.46 11.61
C LYS A 124 -9.53 -2.64 12.63
N LEU A 125 -9.62 -3.03 13.89
CA LEU A 125 -8.88 -2.34 14.96
C LEU A 125 -7.37 -2.47 14.72
N GLU A 126 -6.63 -1.48 15.18
CA GLU A 126 -5.17 -1.46 14.97
C GLU A 126 -4.49 -2.71 15.53
N SER A 127 -4.99 -3.22 16.66
CA SER A 127 -4.44 -4.41 17.31
C SER A 127 -4.72 -5.72 16.56
N ASP A 128 -5.62 -5.71 15.58
CA ASP A 128 -6.04 -6.92 14.88
C ASP A 128 -5.21 -7.19 13.62
N TRP A 129 -4.27 -6.32 13.30
CA TRP A 129 -3.42 -6.50 12.13
C TRP A 129 -2.30 -7.48 12.43
N ASN A 130 -2.04 -8.37 11.48
CA ASN A 130 -0.96 -9.36 11.59
C ASN A 130 0.38 -8.71 11.26
N THR A 131 1.05 -8.20 12.29
CA THR A 131 2.32 -7.48 12.13
C THR A 131 3.40 -8.37 11.51
N ALA A 132 3.47 -9.64 11.91
CA ALA A 132 4.48 -10.56 11.37
C ALA A 132 4.30 -10.76 9.87
N LEU A 133 3.06 -10.95 9.42
CA LEU A 133 2.76 -11.11 8.00
C LEU A 133 3.10 -9.83 7.22
N MET A 134 2.74 -8.68 7.77
CA MET A 134 3.01 -7.40 7.11
C MET A 134 4.52 -7.11 7.04
N THR A 135 5.25 -7.43 8.08
CA THR A 135 6.71 -7.29 8.08
C THR A 135 7.34 -8.19 7.03
N PHE A 136 6.92 -9.45 6.98
CA PHE A 136 7.39 -10.39 5.95
C PHE A 136 7.12 -9.84 4.55
N ALA A 137 5.91 -9.36 4.32
CA ALA A 137 5.52 -8.86 2.99
C ALA A 137 6.31 -7.62 2.58
N ALA A 138 6.52 -6.68 3.50
CA ALA A 138 7.30 -5.48 3.22
C ALA A 138 8.77 -5.84 2.95
N ASP A 139 9.34 -6.75 3.72
CA ASP A 139 10.73 -7.18 3.53
C ASP A 139 10.89 -7.91 2.20
N ALA A 140 9.96 -8.79 1.84
CA ALA A 140 9.99 -9.49 0.57
C ALA A 140 9.88 -8.51 -0.61
N THR A 141 9.04 -7.49 -0.48
CA THR A 141 8.91 -6.43 -1.48
C THR A 141 10.24 -5.67 -1.62
N SER A 142 10.85 -5.32 -0.49
CA SER A 142 12.15 -4.65 -0.47
C SER A 142 13.21 -5.46 -1.23
N GLU A 143 13.25 -6.77 -1.01
CA GLU A 143 14.21 -7.64 -1.71
C GLU A 143 13.99 -7.62 -3.22
N VAL A 144 12.75 -7.70 -3.67
CA VAL A 144 12.43 -7.66 -5.10
C VAL A 144 12.87 -6.32 -5.70
N LEU A 145 12.54 -5.23 -5.04
CA LEU A 145 12.89 -3.88 -5.53
C LEU A 145 14.38 -3.65 -5.52
N SER A 146 15.08 -4.09 -4.49
CA SER A 146 16.53 -3.91 -4.37
C SER A 146 17.29 -4.70 -5.43
N ALA A 147 16.82 -5.90 -5.75
CA ALA A 147 17.42 -6.72 -6.79
C ALA A 147 17.29 -6.08 -8.19
N ASN A 148 16.31 -5.20 -8.37
CA ASN A 148 16.02 -4.54 -9.65
C ASN A 148 16.34 -3.04 -9.66
N ALA A 149 17.02 -2.54 -8.63
CA ALA A 149 17.26 -1.10 -8.43
C ALA A 149 18.60 -0.65 -9.01
N ARG A 150 18.90 -0.99 -10.24
CA ARG A 150 20.19 -0.63 -10.84
C ARG A 150 20.08 0.39 -11.93
#